data_11f4536a2407a81286519c9a98609341
#
_entry.id   11f4536a2407a81286519c9a98609341
#
_cell.length_a   1.000
_cell.length_b   1.000
_cell.length_c   1.000
_cell.angle_alpha   90.00
_cell.angle_beta   90.00
_cell.angle_gamma   90.00
#
_symmetry.space_group_name_H-M   'P 1'
#
loop_
_entity.id
_entity.type
_entity.pdbx_description
1 polymer ?
#
loop_
_entity_poly.entity_id
_entity_poly.type
_entity_poly.pdbx_seq_one_letter_code
_entity_poly.pdbx_strand_id
1 'polypeptide(L)'
;VVSKKSEHPDLADFQELVRRRFQETLEYEQEAALLQIQRMATLRDRLLDAEDAGQPIRVWVKGGHLCEGIPSAVGQDHVELGDTRRLIIPLATVEMIELT
;
A
#
# COMPACT_ATOMS: atom_id res chain seq x y z
N VAL A 1 -48.41 10.52 17.95
CA VAL A 1 -48.54 10.01 16.59
C VAL A 1 -48.17 11.09 15.56
N VAL A 2 -48.56 12.32 15.89
CA VAL A 2 -48.15 13.43 15.03
C VAL A 2 -46.64 13.55 14.97
N SER A 3 -45.96 13.29 16.07
CA SER A 3 -44.52 13.33 16.09
C SER A 3 -43.87 12.30 15.17
N LYS A 4 -44.53 11.18 14.96
CA LYS A 4 -44.05 10.20 13.97
C LYS A 4 -44.00 10.79 12.58
N LYS A 5 -45.04 11.50 12.19
CA LYS A 5 -45.11 12.09 10.85
C LYS A 5 -44.07 13.16 10.64
N SER A 6 -43.79 13.94 11.65
CA SER A 6 -42.79 14.99 11.55
C SER A 6 -41.37 14.45 11.72
N GLU A 7 -41.20 13.38 12.47
CA GLU A 7 -39.91 12.78 12.70
C GLU A 7 -39.42 11.94 11.52
N HIS A 8 -40.31 11.23 10.86
CA HIS A 8 -39.95 10.31 9.79
C HIS A 8 -39.19 10.95 8.64
N PRO A 9 -39.61 12.10 8.08
CA PRO A 9 -38.81 12.71 7.05
C PRO A 9 -37.43 13.13 7.49
N ASP A 10 -37.32 13.73 8.67
CA ASP A 10 -36.04 14.16 9.21
C ASP A 10 -35.11 12.99 9.48
N LEU A 11 -35.67 11.91 10.02
CA LEU A 11 -34.90 10.70 10.30
C LEU A 11 -34.44 10.03 8.99
N ALA A 12 -35.30 10.00 7.98
CA ALA A 12 -34.95 9.45 6.68
C ALA A 12 -33.85 10.26 6.02
N ASP A 13 -33.91 11.58 6.09
CA ASP A 13 -32.87 12.46 5.56
C ASP A 13 -31.54 12.27 6.29
N PHE A 14 -31.59 12.12 7.60
CA PHE A 14 -30.39 11.87 8.40
C PHE A 14 -29.77 10.51 8.04
N GLN A 15 -30.57 9.47 7.93
CA GLN A 15 -30.09 8.14 7.55
C GLN A 15 -29.49 8.15 6.15
N GLU A 16 -30.11 8.85 5.21
CA GLU A 16 -29.58 9.01 3.85
C GLU A 16 -28.23 9.72 3.87
N LEU A 17 -28.09 10.76 4.66
CA LEU A 17 -26.84 11.49 4.78
C LEU A 17 -25.75 10.62 5.37
N VAL A 18 -26.04 9.87 6.43
CA VAL A 18 -25.09 8.95 7.05
C VAL A 18 -24.66 7.86 6.08
N ARG A 19 -25.62 7.29 5.36
CA ARG A 19 -25.34 6.25 4.36
C ARG A 19 -24.44 6.79 3.25
N ARG A 20 -24.71 7.99 2.77
CA ARG A 20 -23.92 8.62 1.72
C ARG A 20 -22.50 8.87 2.16
N ARG A 21 -22.31 9.41 3.36
CA ARG A 21 -20.97 9.62 3.93
C ARG A 21 -20.22 8.32 4.12
N PHE A 22 -20.89 7.28 4.57
CA PHE A 22 -20.29 5.97 4.74
C PHE A 22 -19.82 5.40 3.41
N GLN A 23 -20.64 5.51 2.36
CA GLN A 23 -20.25 5.09 1.02
C GLN A 23 -19.07 5.86 0.49
N GLU A 24 -19.07 7.18 0.63
CA GLU A 24 -17.94 8.02 0.21
C GLU A 24 -16.65 7.62 0.91
N THR A 25 -16.71 7.32 2.20
CA THR A 25 -15.57 6.87 2.97
C THR A 25 -15.05 5.52 2.47
N LEU A 26 -15.97 4.58 2.20
CA LEU A 26 -15.59 3.28 1.66
C LEU A 26 -14.95 3.39 0.29
N GLU A 27 -15.51 4.22 -0.59
CA GLU A 27 -14.94 4.44 -1.92
C GLU A 27 -13.54 5.04 -1.83
N TYR A 28 -13.35 6.02 -0.95
CA TYR A 28 -12.05 6.62 -0.72
C TYR A 28 -11.04 5.59 -0.20
N GLU A 29 -11.43 4.76 0.74
CA GLU A 29 -10.57 3.69 1.27
C GLU A 29 -10.22 2.66 0.19
N GLN A 30 -11.17 2.31 -0.66
CA GLN A 30 -10.94 1.39 -1.77
C GLN A 30 -9.97 1.98 -2.80
N GLU A 31 -10.11 3.24 -3.13
CA GLU A 31 -9.19 3.93 -4.03
C GLU A 31 -7.78 3.97 -3.44
N ALA A 32 -7.66 4.29 -2.16
CA ALA A 32 -6.37 4.31 -1.47
C ALA A 32 -5.73 2.92 -1.46
N ALA A 33 -6.51 1.87 -1.24
CA ALA A 33 -6.03 0.49 -1.27
C ALA A 33 -5.57 0.10 -2.66
N LEU A 34 -6.31 0.48 -3.71
CA LEU A 34 -5.92 0.21 -5.09
C LEU A 34 -4.62 0.91 -5.45
N LEU A 35 -4.46 2.17 -5.07
CA LEU A 35 -3.23 2.91 -5.29
C LEU A 35 -2.04 2.25 -4.58
N GLN A 36 -2.26 1.75 -3.37
CA GLN A 36 -1.24 1.05 -2.62
C GLN A 36 -0.82 -0.24 -3.34
N ILE A 37 -1.78 -1.01 -3.83
CA ILE A 37 -1.53 -2.24 -4.60
C ILE A 37 -0.76 -1.91 -5.88
N GLN A 38 -1.14 -0.86 -6.59
CA GLN A 38 -0.48 -0.44 -7.81
C GLN A 38 0.97 -0.02 -7.54
N ARG A 39 1.21 0.71 -6.46
CA ARG A 39 2.57 1.11 -6.08
C ARG A 39 3.43 -0.11 -5.75
N MET A 40 2.89 -1.06 -5.02
CA MET A 40 3.61 -2.29 -4.70
C MET A 40 3.93 -3.10 -5.94
N ALA A 41 2.98 -3.19 -6.89
CA ALA A 41 3.20 -3.89 -8.15
C ALA A 41 4.33 -3.26 -8.96
N THR A 42 4.36 -1.93 -9.08
CA THR A 42 5.39 -1.20 -9.80
C THR A 42 6.76 -1.38 -9.14
N LEU A 43 6.81 -1.30 -7.82
CA LEU A 43 8.01 -1.51 -7.05
C LEU A 43 8.53 -2.94 -7.25
N ARG A 44 7.64 -3.91 -7.19
CA ARG A 44 7.96 -5.32 -7.39
C ARG A 44 8.52 -5.55 -8.79
N ASP A 45 7.94 -4.93 -9.82
CA ASP A 45 8.43 -5.07 -11.18
C ASP A 45 9.86 -4.56 -11.32
N ARG A 46 10.19 -3.43 -10.71
CA ARG A 46 11.55 -2.91 -10.69
C ARG A 46 12.52 -3.82 -9.97
N LEU A 47 12.09 -4.41 -8.87
CA LEU A 47 12.90 -5.36 -8.13
C LEU A 47 13.13 -6.65 -8.93
N LEU A 48 12.13 -7.13 -9.65
CA LEU A 48 12.27 -8.30 -10.52
C LEU A 48 13.28 -8.02 -11.65
N ASP A 49 13.23 -6.85 -12.24
CA ASP A 49 14.19 -6.44 -13.27
C ASP A 49 15.62 -6.42 -12.70
N ALA A 50 15.79 -5.90 -11.51
CA ALA A 50 17.10 -5.88 -10.84
C ALA A 50 17.59 -7.28 -10.49
N GLU A 51 16.69 -8.16 -10.06
CA GLU A 51 17.01 -9.55 -9.79
C GLU A 51 17.52 -10.25 -11.06
N ASP A 52 16.77 -10.12 -12.15
CA ASP A 52 17.12 -10.71 -13.44
C ASP A 52 18.48 -10.21 -13.96
N ALA A 53 18.75 -8.92 -13.77
CA ALA A 53 20.00 -8.31 -14.19
C ALA A 53 21.15 -8.53 -13.23
N GLY A 54 20.91 -9.08 -12.04
CA GLY A 54 21.93 -9.19 -11.00
C GLY A 54 22.44 -7.82 -10.54
N GLN A 55 21.59 -6.83 -10.54
CA GLN A 55 21.95 -5.44 -10.32
C GLN A 55 21.92 -5.12 -8.82
N PRO A 56 22.99 -4.55 -8.25
CA PRO A 56 22.97 -4.09 -6.88
C PRO A 56 21.97 -2.93 -6.70
N ILE A 57 21.28 -2.93 -5.58
CA ILE A 57 20.32 -1.89 -5.24
C ILE A 57 20.55 -1.39 -3.83
N ARG A 58 20.08 -0.18 -3.56
CA ARG A 58 19.97 0.39 -2.23
C ARG A 58 18.52 0.58 -1.91
N VAL A 59 18.11 0.15 -0.73
CA VAL A 59 16.73 0.21 -0.28
C VAL A 59 16.66 0.95 1.04
N TRP A 60 15.91 2.04 1.06
CA TRP A 60 15.61 2.76 2.29
C TRP A 60 14.26 2.32 2.81
N VAL A 61 14.25 1.89 4.05
CA VAL A 61 13.03 1.45 4.73
C VAL A 61 12.62 2.46 5.79
N LYS A 62 11.39 2.33 6.30
CA LYS A 62 10.87 3.18 7.36
C LYS A 62 11.84 3.21 8.53
N GLY A 63 12.02 4.40 9.11
CA GLY A 63 12.99 4.61 10.17
C GLY A 63 14.37 5.03 9.69
N GLY A 64 14.54 5.23 8.37
CA GLY A 64 15.79 5.74 7.80
C GLY A 64 16.89 4.70 7.65
N HIS A 65 16.57 3.42 7.76
CA HIS A 65 17.55 2.37 7.59
C HIS A 65 17.84 2.12 6.11
N LEU A 66 19.10 1.91 5.80
CA LEU A 66 19.57 1.60 4.46
C LEU A 66 19.98 0.12 4.38
N CYS A 67 19.44 -0.57 3.39
CA CYS A 67 19.80 -1.95 3.06
C CYS A 67 20.39 -1.99 1.66
N GLU A 68 21.53 -2.64 1.49
CA GLU A 68 22.20 -2.73 0.21
C GLU A 68 22.41 -4.20 -0.15
N GLY A 69 22.34 -4.52 -1.42
CA GLY A 69 22.62 -5.86 -1.92
C GLY A 69 22.01 -6.10 -3.28
N ILE A 70 22.18 -7.34 -3.74
CA ILE A 70 21.60 -7.78 -5.01
C ILE A 70 20.33 -8.57 -4.69
N PRO A 71 19.19 -8.25 -5.33
CA PRO A 71 17.99 -9.04 -5.11
C PRO A 71 18.21 -10.49 -5.47
N SER A 72 17.99 -11.39 -4.52
CA SER A 72 18.11 -12.82 -4.71
C SER A 72 16.76 -13.51 -4.88
N ALA A 73 15.72 -12.90 -4.36
CA ALA A 73 14.35 -13.36 -4.51
C ALA A 73 13.38 -12.18 -4.33
N VAL A 74 12.35 -12.14 -5.14
CA VAL A 74 11.31 -11.11 -5.06
C VAL A 74 9.96 -11.81 -4.92
N GLY A 75 9.34 -11.69 -3.74
CA GLY A 75 8.01 -12.21 -3.49
C GLY A 75 6.93 -11.20 -3.79
N GLN A 76 5.70 -11.52 -3.46
CA GLN A 76 4.58 -10.60 -3.64
C GLN A 76 4.61 -9.44 -2.65
N ASP A 77 5.12 -9.69 -1.46
CA ASP A 77 5.10 -8.73 -0.33
C ASP A 77 6.48 -8.46 0.26
N HIS A 78 7.54 -9.06 -0.27
CA HIS A 78 8.88 -8.90 0.26
C HIS A 78 9.94 -9.03 -0.83
N VAL A 79 11.14 -8.57 -0.53
CA VAL A 79 12.32 -8.79 -1.34
C VAL A 79 13.43 -9.31 -0.45
N GLU A 80 14.21 -10.27 -0.95
CA GLU A 80 15.41 -10.77 -0.30
C GLU A 80 16.63 -10.18 -0.99
N LEU A 81 17.50 -9.55 -0.21
CA LEU A 81 18.79 -9.07 -0.68
C LEU A 81 19.88 -10.02 -0.20
N GLY A 82 20.72 -10.45 -1.10
CA GLY A 82 21.85 -11.31 -0.79
C GLY A 82 23.17 -10.63 -1.07
N ASP A 83 24.10 -10.77 -0.14
CA ASP A 83 25.51 -10.44 -0.28
C ASP A 83 26.21 -11.19 0.85
N THR A 84 26.80 -10.48 1.81
CA THR A 84 27.36 -11.11 3.03
C THR A 84 26.26 -11.47 4.02
N ARG A 85 25.11 -10.82 3.93
CA ARG A 85 23.93 -11.08 4.75
C ARG A 85 22.73 -11.36 3.86
N ARG A 86 21.83 -12.15 4.37
CA ARG A 86 20.54 -12.39 3.74
C ARG A 86 19.51 -11.52 4.44
N LEU A 87 19.03 -10.51 3.75
CA LEU A 87 18.05 -9.56 4.29
C LEU A 87 16.69 -9.81 3.64
N ILE A 88 15.68 -9.94 4.46
CA ILE A 88 14.29 -10.05 3.99
C ILE A 88 13.59 -8.73 4.36
N ILE A 89 13.13 -8.01 3.34
CA ILE A 89 12.57 -6.68 3.51
C ILE A 89 11.11 -6.69 3.06
N PRO A 90 10.15 -6.43 3.97
CA PRO A 90 8.77 -6.28 3.56
C PRO A 90 8.59 -5.07 2.65
N LEU A 91 7.92 -5.24 1.51
CA LEU A 91 7.73 -4.17 0.55
C LEU A 91 6.96 -2.99 1.14
N ALA A 92 6.07 -3.25 2.10
CA ALA A 92 5.31 -2.19 2.76
C ALA A 92 6.19 -1.22 3.57
N THR A 93 7.41 -1.62 3.92
CA THR A 93 8.34 -0.76 4.68
C THR A 93 9.28 0.03 3.81
N VAL A 94 9.29 -0.22 2.51
CA VAL A 94 10.21 0.42 1.57
C VAL A 94 9.73 1.84 1.27
N GLU A 95 10.61 2.81 1.44
CA GLU A 95 10.34 4.20 1.11
C GLU A 95 10.98 4.61 -0.20
N MET A 96 12.19 4.12 -0.47
CA MET A 96 12.92 4.49 -1.67
C MET A 96 13.85 3.35 -2.10
N ILE A 97 14.00 3.21 -3.41
CA ILE A 97 14.97 2.27 -4.00
C ILE A 97 15.85 3.06 -4.96
N GLU A 98 17.14 2.82 -4.87
CA GLU A 98 18.11 3.34 -5.79
C GLU A 98 18.76 2.19 -6.55
N LEU A 99 18.68 2.26 -7.86
CA LEU A 99 19.31 1.29 -8.77
C LEU A 99 20.69 1.82 -9.13
N THR A 100 21.71 1.04 -8.90
CA THR A 100 23.10 1.49 -9.19
C THR A 100 23.66 0.89 -10.46
#